data_e8957be3f59acc7053093d7639cd8e5f
#
_entry.id   e8957be3f59acc7053093d7639cd8e5f
#
_cell.length_a   1.000
_cell.length_b   1.000
_cell.length_c   1.000
_cell.angle_alpha   90.00
_cell.angle_beta   90.00
_cell.angle_gamma   90.00
#
_symmetry.space_group_name_H-M   'P 1'
#
loop_
_entity.id
_entity.type
_entity.pdbx_description
1 polymer ?
#
loop_
_entity_poly.entity_id
_entity_poly.type
_entity_poly.pdbx_seq_one_letter_code
_entity_poly.pdbx_strand_id
1 'polypeptide(L)'
;RLGAGELTLYEPSWQGFVDFVTGRSISVGFYRWDEALAYLPQAWTLWRLHFTWTGLVLLIAGLYALWRRRTWPLFSLTVGYALLQQIFNLFYAIGDILVYYIPLYLMGAIWCGIAVHGLAVSFSPPPAAPDTAAEPPSAPAAAPGISLGVIAALACFLLPFWLLRDYSVRLDQTDAVAARQMWAAIEAADPPAEAILISNDRNEIVPLFYLQAVEGKLLGRTGLFPLMQPGPAFADIGATVETALQQGAGQPVYLIKPMPGLETKFQLTVATPPLVQVEGPAARQPPAQEVDAPFGPLRLLGYDWQVLTDTVEIVLHWSVVDPLPADYTTTVQLFDAPGNKVAQSDQPPGGRYYPTSLWKPGERLVERHRLTLPAESQPTKLLVGMYQGAALTPLAPSLELELPPAV
;
A
#
# COMPACT_ATOMS: atom_id res chain seq x y z
N ARG A 1 6.96 25.80 -11.70
CA ARG A 1 7.97 24.71 -11.82
C ARG A 1 7.46 23.53 -11.03
N LEU A 2 7.32 22.38 -11.69
CA LEU A 2 7.06 21.11 -11.01
C LEU A 2 8.19 20.83 -10.00
N GLY A 3 7.85 20.59 -8.75
CA GLY A 3 8.80 20.17 -7.70
C GLY A 3 9.91 21.14 -7.32
N ALA A 4 9.87 22.37 -7.78
CA ALA A 4 10.88 23.36 -7.40
C ALA A 4 10.56 23.96 -6.02
N GLY A 5 11.29 23.56 -5.04
CA GLY A 5 11.20 24.06 -3.66
C GLY A 5 10.20 23.25 -2.83
N GLU A 6 10.37 23.17 -1.61
CA GLU A 6 9.61 22.65 -0.48
C GLU A 6 8.50 21.64 -0.80
N LEU A 7 8.67 20.41 -0.32
CA LEU A 7 7.58 19.46 -0.13
C LEU A 7 6.55 20.09 0.80
N THR A 8 5.61 20.83 0.25
CA THR A 8 4.47 21.33 1.02
C THR A 8 3.52 20.17 1.24
N LEU A 9 3.54 19.60 2.46
CA LEU A 9 2.67 18.49 2.87
C LEU A 9 1.19 18.89 2.87
N TYR A 10 0.89 20.17 2.85
CA TYR A 10 -0.45 20.72 2.80
C TYR A 10 -0.45 22.14 2.17
N GLU A 11 -1.58 22.53 1.65
CA GLU A 11 -1.79 23.90 1.15
C GLU A 11 -1.66 24.91 2.31
N PRO A 12 -0.93 26.03 2.18
CA PRO A 12 -0.78 27.04 3.24
C PRO A 12 -2.07 27.85 3.44
N SER A 13 -3.15 27.17 3.78
CA SER A 13 -4.48 27.71 4.09
C SER A 13 -5.03 27.05 5.36
N TRP A 14 -6.04 27.69 5.98
CA TRP A 14 -6.72 27.08 7.13
C TRP A 14 -7.35 25.74 6.76
N GLN A 15 -7.95 25.63 5.58
CA GLN A 15 -8.53 24.40 5.09
C GLN A 15 -7.46 23.33 4.86
N GLY A 16 -6.33 23.67 4.23
CA GLY A 16 -5.21 22.75 4.04
C GLY A 16 -4.62 22.24 5.36
N PHE A 17 -4.50 23.12 6.37
CA PHE A 17 -4.12 22.74 7.72
C PHE A 17 -5.11 21.73 8.35
N VAL A 18 -6.43 22.01 8.27
CA VAL A 18 -7.46 21.11 8.78
C VAL A 18 -7.42 19.77 8.04
N ASP A 19 -7.29 19.76 6.73
CA ASP A 19 -7.23 18.54 5.93
C ASP A 19 -5.97 17.71 6.25
N PHE A 20 -4.84 18.36 6.50
CA PHE A 20 -3.62 17.71 6.96
C PHE A 20 -3.78 17.10 8.35
N VAL A 21 -4.25 17.88 9.34
CA VAL A 21 -4.41 17.42 10.73
C VAL A 21 -5.46 16.31 10.85
N THR A 22 -6.51 16.37 10.04
CA THR A 22 -7.54 15.31 10.01
C THR A 22 -7.14 14.10 9.15
N GLY A 23 -5.99 14.16 8.48
CA GLY A 23 -5.49 13.08 7.62
C GLY A 23 -6.18 12.99 6.25
N ARG A 24 -7.06 13.94 5.89
CA ARG A 24 -7.75 13.94 4.58
C ARG A 24 -6.80 14.01 3.40
N SER A 25 -5.65 14.67 3.55
CA SER A 25 -4.64 14.80 2.49
C SER A 25 -3.78 13.55 2.30
N ILE A 26 -3.77 12.62 3.29
CA ILE A 26 -2.87 11.45 3.30
C ILE A 26 -3.60 10.10 3.49
N SER A 27 -4.89 10.12 3.82
CA SER A 27 -5.69 8.91 4.01
C SER A 27 -6.67 8.70 2.87
N VAL A 28 -6.96 7.42 2.59
CA VAL A 28 -8.00 7.03 1.63
C VAL A 28 -9.41 7.28 2.19
N GLY A 29 -9.51 7.68 3.48
CA GLY A 29 -10.77 7.94 4.18
C GLY A 29 -11.05 6.93 5.28
N PHE A 30 -12.32 6.60 5.46
CA PHE A 30 -12.78 5.63 6.45
C PHE A 30 -13.48 4.46 5.77
N TYR A 31 -13.19 3.27 6.24
CA TYR A 31 -13.88 2.04 5.83
C TYR A 31 -15.37 2.07 6.19
N ARG A 32 -16.17 1.38 5.41
CA ARG A 32 -17.57 1.08 5.76
C ARG A 32 -17.61 0.05 6.90
N TRP A 33 -18.75 -0.10 7.56
CA TRP A 33 -18.91 -1.01 8.69
C TRP A 33 -18.54 -2.46 8.38
N ASP A 34 -18.97 -2.96 7.25
CA ASP A 34 -18.69 -4.31 6.76
C ASP A 34 -17.19 -4.53 6.51
N GLU A 35 -16.53 -3.57 5.90
CA GLU A 35 -15.08 -3.57 5.66
C GLU A 35 -14.29 -3.47 6.97
N ALA A 36 -14.65 -2.54 7.86
CA ALA A 36 -14.00 -2.35 9.15
C ALA A 36 -14.05 -3.61 10.02
N LEU A 37 -15.20 -4.32 10.05
CA LEU A 37 -15.34 -5.56 10.79
C LEU A 37 -14.46 -6.69 10.25
N ALA A 38 -14.14 -6.68 8.96
CA ALA A 38 -13.22 -7.65 8.35
C ALA A 38 -11.78 -7.53 8.90
N TYR A 39 -11.41 -6.39 9.48
CA TYR A 39 -10.10 -6.18 10.13
C TYR A 39 -10.01 -6.65 11.58
N LEU A 40 -11.08 -7.11 12.21
CA LEU A 40 -11.06 -7.62 13.59
C LEU A 40 -10.07 -8.77 13.81
N PRO A 41 -9.95 -9.78 12.91
CA PRO A 41 -8.94 -10.84 13.06
C PRO A 41 -7.51 -10.31 13.03
N GLN A 42 -7.24 -9.29 12.20
CA GLN A 42 -5.94 -8.65 12.16
C GLN A 42 -5.64 -7.89 13.45
N ALA A 43 -6.59 -7.10 13.95
CA ALA A 43 -6.48 -6.41 15.23
C ALA A 43 -6.19 -7.37 16.39
N TRP A 44 -6.90 -8.50 16.44
CA TRP A 44 -6.63 -9.57 17.44
C TRP A 44 -5.21 -10.13 17.28
N THR A 45 -4.77 -10.40 16.06
CA THR A 45 -3.42 -10.90 15.78
C THR A 45 -2.35 -9.92 16.27
N LEU A 46 -2.55 -8.61 16.08
CA LEU A 46 -1.64 -7.57 16.58
C LEU A 46 -1.56 -7.57 18.11
N TRP A 47 -2.69 -7.63 18.82
CA TRP A 47 -2.70 -7.74 20.28
C TRP A 47 -1.95 -8.99 20.76
N ARG A 48 -2.21 -10.15 20.13
CA ARG A 48 -1.55 -11.41 20.47
C ARG A 48 -0.04 -11.38 20.22
N LEU A 49 0.40 -10.79 19.13
CA LEU A 49 1.82 -10.67 18.80
C LEU A 49 2.57 -9.79 19.80
N HIS A 50 1.98 -8.65 20.21
CA HIS A 50 2.64 -7.68 21.08
C HIS A 50 2.64 -8.09 22.55
N PHE A 51 1.60 -8.75 23.02
CA PHE A 51 1.47 -9.11 24.43
C PHE A 51 1.70 -10.59 24.71
N THR A 52 1.70 -11.46 23.71
CA THR A 52 1.66 -12.91 23.90
C THR A 52 0.47 -13.35 24.74
N TRP A 53 0.30 -14.66 24.98
CA TRP A 53 -0.77 -15.12 25.89
C TRP A 53 -0.55 -14.68 27.34
N THR A 54 0.71 -14.67 27.80
CA THR A 54 1.08 -14.26 29.16
C THR A 54 0.75 -12.77 29.40
N GLY A 55 1.13 -11.90 28.47
CA GLY A 55 0.82 -10.48 28.56
C GLY A 55 -0.67 -10.18 28.49
N LEU A 56 -1.44 -10.92 27.67
CA LEU A 56 -2.91 -10.78 27.62
C LEU A 56 -3.56 -11.16 28.96
N VAL A 57 -3.07 -12.22 29.65
CA VAL A 57 -3.53 -12.58 30.98
C VAL A 57 -3.22 -11.47 32.00
N LEU A 58 -1.99 -10.93 31.96
CA LEU A 58 -1.61 -9.80 32.82
C LEU A 58 -2.45 -8.55 32.56
N LEU A 59 -2.73 -8.25 31.30
CA LEU A 59 -3.58 -7.13 30.88
C LEU A 59 -4.98 -7.26 31.50
N ILE A 60 -5.60 -8.44 31.38
CA ILE A 60 -6.93 -8.71 31.99
C ILE A 60 -6.86 -8.60 33.51
N ALA A 61 -5.81 -9.15 34.13
CA ALA A 61 -5.61 -9.06 35.57
C ALA A 61 -5.45 -7.62 36.04
N GLY A 62 -4.75 -6.77 35.27
CA GLY A 62 -4.60 -5.35 35.56
C GLY A 62 -5.92 -4.57 35.47
N LEU A 63 -6.70 -4.84 34.43
CA LEU A 63 -8.07 -4.27 34.31
C LEU A 63 -8.95 -4.70 35.45
N TYR A 64 -8.92 -5.97 35.82
CA TYR A 64 -9.68 -6.47 37.00
C TYR A 64 -9.22 -5.82 38.30
N ALA A 65 -7.91 -5.61 38.47
CA ALA A 65 -7.38 -4.92 39.65
C ALA A 65 -7.86 -3.47 39.76
N LEU A 66 -7.87 -2.72 38.64
CA LEU A 66 -8.41 -1.37 38.58
C LEU A 66 -9.89 -1.32 38.94
N TRP A 67 -10.68 -2.24 38.36
CA TRP A 67 -12.12 -2.34 38.62
C TRP A 67 -12.40 -2.70 40.10
N ARG A 68 -11.70 -3.69 40.65
CA ARG A 68 -11.88 -4.14 42.03
C ARG A 68 -11.48 -3.07 43.09
N ARG A 69 -10.38 -2.31 42.82
CA ARG A 69 -9.89 -1.23 43.65
C ARG A 69 -10.76 0.02 43.57
N ARG A 70 -11.79 0.02 42.72
CA ARG A 70 -12.70 1.14 42.47
C ARG A 70 -12.00 2.43 42.03
N THR A 71 -10.84 2.32 41.33
CA THR A 71 -10.13 3.46 40.75
C THR A 71 -10.82 3.86 39.43
N TRP A 72 -12.12 4.21 39.54
CA TRP A 72 -13.00 4.47 38.41
C TRP A 72 -12.47 5.53 37.42
N PRO A 73 -11.87 6.66 37.85
CA PRO A 73 -11.37 7.65 36.92
C PRO A 73 -10.27 7.07 36.01
N LEU A 74 -9.32 6.34 36.60
CA LEU A 74 -8.22 5.74 35.84
C LEU A 74 -8.74 4.60 34.94
N PHE A 75 -9.63 3.76 35.45
CA PHE A 75 -10.25 2.69 34.67
C PHE A 75 -11.00 3.26 33.47
N SER A 76 -11.92 4.23 33.69
CA SER A 76 -12.73 4.80 32.61
C SER A 76 -11.89 5.56 31.60
N LEU A 77 -10.88 6.28 32.04
CA LEU A 77 -9.98 7.02 31.11
C LEU A 77 -9.20 6.06 30.22
N THR A 78 -8.54 5.06 30.81
CA THR A 78 -7.66 4.16 30.02
C THR A 78 -8.48 3.21 29.14
N VAL A 79 -9.58 2.66 29.64
CA VAL A 79 -10.46 1.78 28.86
C VAL A 79 -11.21 2.57 27.78
N GLY A 80 -11.75 3.74 28.14
CA GLY A 80 -12.45 4.62 27.19
C GLY A 80 -11.54 5.05 26.05
N TYR A 81 -10.33 5.49 26.38
CA TYR A 81 -9.33 5.83 25.36
C TYR A 81 -9.00 4.63 24.47
N ALA A 82 -8.70 3.46 25.07
CA ALA A 82 -8.35 2.27 24.31
C ALA A 82 -9.48 1.81 23.38
N LEU A 83 -10.74 1.89 23.82
CA LEU A 83 -11.90 1.56 23.00
C LEU A 83 -12.05 2.53 21.81
N LEU A 84 -11.96 3.84 22.08
CA LEU A 84 -12.07 4.86 21.03
C LEU A 84 -10.94 4.72 20.00
N GLN A 85 -9.70 4.52 20.47
CA GLN A 85 -8.55 4.32 19.58
C GLN A 85 -8.67 3.02 18.78
N GLN A 86 -9.16 1.93 19.38
CA GLN A 86 -9.36 0.66 18.67
C GLN A 86 -10.46 0.81 17.60
N ILE A 87 -11.56 1.48 17.91
CA ILE A 87 -12.61 1.78 16.93
C ILE A 87 -12.04 2.63 15.80
N PHE A 88 -11.33 3.71 16.12
CA PHE A 88 -10.65 4.54 15.11
C PHE A 88 -9.76 3.70 14.20
N ASN A 89 -8.90 2.84 14.75
CA ASN A 89 -7.98 2.02 13.98
C ASN A 89 -8.68 0.99 13.07
N LEU A 90 -9.87 0.53 13.41
CA LEU A 90 -10.66 -0.36 12.56
C LEU A 90 -11.25 0.37 11.35
N PHE A 91 -11.64 1.62 11.54
CA PHE A 91 -12.28 2.40 10.48
C PHE A 91 -11.31 3.20 9.62
N TYR A 92 -10.13 3.53 10.13
CA TYR A 92 -9.19 4.41 9.44
C TYR A 92 -8.45 3.69 8.32
N ALA A 93 -8.74 4.06 7.07
CA ALA A 93 -8.16 3.47 5.87
C ALA A 93 -6.80 4.10 5.55
N ILE A 94 -5.73 3.51 6.11
CA ILE A 94 -4.34 3.93 5.85
C ILE A 94 -3.42 2.72 5.76
N GLY A 95 -2.41 2.77 4.87
CA GLY A 95 -1.46 1.66 4.68
C GLY A 95 -0.65 1.33 5.94
N ASP A 96 -0.20 2.33 6.68
CA ASP A 96 0.64 2.20 7.87
C ASP A 96 -0.17 2.19 9.17
N ILE A 97 -1.32 1.54 9.21
CA ILE A 97 -2.20 1.50 10.39
C ILE A 97 -1.49 0.98 11.65
N LEU A 98 -0.43 0.21 11.52
CA LEU A 98 0.34 -0.36 12.63
C LEU A 98 0.87 0.69 13.59
N VAL A 99 1.27 1.86 13.10
CA VAL A 99 1.77 2.98 13.90
C VAL A 99 0.70 3.50 14.86
N TYR A 100 -0.55 3.45 14.45
CA TYR A 100 -1.70 3.91 15.26
C TYR A 100 -2.10 2.94 16.38
N TYR A 101 -1.52 1.73 16.41
CA TYR A 101 -1.67 0.80 17.53
C TYR A 101 -0.70 1.07 18.68
N ILE A 102 0.35 1.87 18.51
CA ILE A 102 1.32 2.17 19.58
C ILE A 102 0.67 2.72 20.84
N PRO A 103 -0.27 3.69 20.78
CA PRO A 103 -0.96 4.17 21.97
C PRO A 103 -1.79 3.08 22.67
N LEU A 104 -2.38 2.15 21.94
CA LEU A 104 -3.09 1.00 22.52
C LEU A 104 -2.15 0.07 23.26
N TYR A 105 -0.96 -0.19 22.71
CA TYR A 105 0.04 -1.01 23.38
C TYR A 105 0.55 -0.36 24.65
N LEU A 106 0.65 0.99 24.68
CA LEU A 106 0.97 1.72 25.90
C LEU A 106 -0.11 1.51 26.99
N MET A 107 -1.40 1.58 26.64
CA MET A 107 -2.48 1.30 27.59
C MET A 107 -2.41 -0.15 28.10
N GLY A 108 -2.17 -1.10 27.23
CA GLY A 108 -1.99 -2.51 27.60
C GLY A 108 -0.79 -2.71 28.54
N ALA A 109 0.33 -2.04 28.28
CA ALA A 109 1.52 -2.08 29.15
C ALA A 109 1.24 -1.50 30.54
N ILE A 110 0.49 -0.40 30.63
CA ILE A 110 0.05 0.18 31.92
C ILE A 110 -0.77 -0.85 32.70
N TRP A 111 -1.73 -1.52 32.06
CA TRP A 111 -2.56 -2.54 32.74
C TRP A 111 -1.72 -3.75 33.17
N CYS A 112 -0.75 -4.20 32.37
CA CYS A 112 0.20 -5.23 32.77
C CYS A 112 1.02 -4.79 33.99
N GLY A 113 1.52 -3.55 34.04
CA GLY A 113 2.26 -3.00 35.17
C GLY A 113 1.42 -2.99 36.47
N ILE A 114 0.12 -2.64 36.38
CA ILE A 114 -0.82 -2.67 37.51
C ILE A 114 -1.01 -4.10 38.01
N ALA A 115 -1.10 -5.11 37.11
CA ALA A 115 -1.18 -6.50 37.49
C ALA A 115 0.07 -6.96 38.25
N VAL A 116 1.26 -6.67 37.70
CA VAL A 116 2.56 -7.01 38.30
C VAL A 116 2.71 -6.38 39.69
N HIS A 117 2.35 -5.09 39.83
CA HIS A 117 2.33 -4.43 41.13
C HIS A 117 1.38 -5.13 42.10
N GLY A 118 0.18 -5.49 41.64
CA GLY A 118 -0.80 -6.23 42.46
C GLY A 118 -0.26 -7.58 42.93
N LEU A 119 0.43 -8.31 42.10
CA LEU A 119 1.10 -9.57 42.44
C LEU A 119 2.20 -9.33 43.50
N ALA A 120 3.08 -8.33 43.26
CA ALA A 120 4.15 -8.02 44.22
C ALA A 120 3.61 -7.70 45.61
N VAL A 121 2.55 -6.89 45.71
CA VAL A 121 1.93 -6.54 46.99
C VAL A 121 1.20 -7.72 47.66
N SER A 122 0.52 -8.56 46.88
CA SER A 122 -0.22 -9.73 47.41
C SER A 122 0.65 -10.79 48.06
N PHE A 123 1.91 -10.91 47.59
CA PHE A 123 2.87 -11.88 48.12
C PHE A 123 3.95 -11.24 49.00
N SER A 124 3.83 -9.94 49.31
CA SER A 124 4.68 -9.30 50.30
C SER A 124 4.17 -9.57 51.73
N PRO A 125 5.06 -9.81 52.71
CA PRO A 125 4.63 -9.96 54.08
C PRO A 125 3.95 -8.66 54.55
N PRO A 126 2.94 -8.78 55.42
CA PRO A 126 2.30 -7.59 55.98
C PRO A 126 3.35 -6.71 56.67
N PRO A 127 3.21 -5.38 56.59
CA PRO A 127 4.11 -4.48 57.34
C PRO A 127 4.02 -4.87 58.82
N ALA A 128 5.21 -4.96 59.48
CA ALA A 128 5.27 -5.20 60.91
C ALA A 128 4.39 -4.18 61.65
N ALA A 129 3.52 -4.67 62.54
CA ALA A 129 2.71 -3.77 63.36
C ALA A 129 3.66 -2.82 64.13
N PRO A 130 3.29 -1.53 64.24
CA PRO A 130 4.12 -0.64 65.05
C PRO A 130 4.20 -1.17 66.49
N ASP A 131 5.42 -1.44 66.98
CA ASP A 131 5.72 -1.95 68.30
C ASP A 131 5.11 -0.98 69.38
N THR A 132 3.97 -1.30 69.91
CA THR A 132 3.34 -0.59 71.01
C THR A 132 3.62 -1.22 72.38
N ALA A 133 4.55 -2.14 72.49
CA ALA A 133 5.02 -2.65 73.77
C ALA A 133 6.51 -3.02 73.69
N ALA A 134 7.30 -2.45 74.59
CA ALA A 134 8.71 -2.75 74.78
C ALA A 134 8.84 -4.18 75.36
N GLU A 135 9.14 -5.16 74.53
CA GLU A 135 9.69 -6.45 74.95
C GLU A 135 11.18 -6.49 74.67
N PRO A 136 11.99 -7.15 75.54
CA PRO A 136 13.45 -7.17 75.39
C PRO A 136 13.90 -7.90 74.14
N PRO A 137 15.00 -7.53 73.50
CA PRO A 137 15.49 -8.04 72.23
C PRO A 137 16.01 -9.49 72.43
N SER A 138 15.22 -10.47 72.06
CA SER A 138 15.64 -11.84 72.04
C SER A 138 15.15 -12.59 70.78
N ALA A 139 15.75 -12.24 69.66
CA ALA A 139 16.04 -13.11 68.52
C ALA A 139 16.76 -12.31 67.45
N PRO A 140 17.78 -12.87 66.75
CA PRO A 140 18.35 -12.16 65.60
C PRO A 140 17.29 -11.92 64.56
N ALA A 141 17.15 -10.64 64.14
CA ALA A 141 16.23 -10.27 63.10
C ALA A 141 16.51 -11.16 61.85
N ALA A 142 15.53 -11.95 61.45
CA ALA A 142 15.64 -12.73 60.21
C ALA A 142 16.01 -11.78 59.09
N ALA A 143 17.08 -12.07 58.37
CA ALA A 143 17.49 -11.30 57.20
C ALA A 143 16.29 -11.11 56.27
N PRO A 144 16.09 -9.93 55.70
CA PRO A 144 14.96 -9.67 54.81
C PRO A 144 15.07 -10.60 53.61
N GLY A 145 14.34 -11.70 53.66
CA GLY A 145 14.24 -12.62 52.53
C GLY A 145 13.50 -11.94 51.38
N ILE A 146 13.97 -12.12 50.17
CA ILE A 146 13.26 -11.63 48.96
C ILE A 146 11.86 -12.28 48.96
N SER A 147 10.80 -11.49 49.01
CA SER A 147 9.45 -12.03 49.02
C SER A 147 9.12 -12.72 47.70
N LEU A 148 8.29 -13.76 47.74
CA LEU A 148 7.81 -14.47 46.56
C LEU A 148 7.15 -13.52 45.55
N GLY A 149 6.52 -12.44 46.03
CA GLY A 149 5.92 -11.39 45.22
C GLY A 149 6.96 -10.58 44.42
N VAL A 150 8.11 -10.30 45.01
CA VAL A 150 9.23 -9.64 44.30
C VAL A 150 9.80 -10.58 43.24
N ILE A 151 9.96 -11.85 43.54
CA ILE A 151 10.43 -12.85 42.55
C ILE A 151 9.43 -12.94 41.38
N ALA A 152 8.13 -13.01 41.64
CA ALA A 152 7.11 -13.05 40.61
C ALA A 152 7.09 -11.77 39.75
N ALA A 153 7.24 -10.60 40.37
CA ALA A 153 7.35 -9.32 39.65
C ALA A 153 8.61 -9.28 38.78
N LEU A 154 9.76 -9.69 39.31
CA LEU A 154 10.99 -9.77 38.50
C LEU A 154 10.87 -10.75 37.34
N ALA A 155 10.20 -11.90 37.54
CA ALA A 155 9.94 -12.85 36.48
C ALA A 155 9.08 -12.23 35.34
N CYS A 156 8.11 -11.36 35.68
CA CYS A 156 7.33 -10.62 34.69
C CYS A 156 8.18 -9.63 33.87
N PHE A 157 9.27 -9.09 34.43
CA PHE A 157 10.21 -8.23 33.68
C PHE A 157 11.04 -9.02 32.65
N LEU A 158 11.14 -10.34 32.76
CA LEU A 158 11.79 -11.17 31.73
C LEU A 158 11.00 -11.19 30.42
N LEU A 159 9.68 -10.96 30.45
CA LEU A 159 8.83 -10.95 29.26
C LEU A 159 9.27 -9.89 28.22
N PRO A 160 9.48 -8.59 28.58
CA PRO A 160 9.97 -7.60 27.63
C PRO A 160 11.36 -7.95 27.06
N PHE A 161 12.26 -8.52 27.88
CA PHE A 161 13.59 -8.94 27.41
C PHE A 161 13.50 -10.11 26.43
N TRP A 162 12.61 -11.07 26.68
CA TRP A 162 12.40 -12.17 25.78
C TRP A 162 11.77 -11.71 24.46
N LEU A 163 10.78 -10.81 24.52
CA LEU A 163 10.19 -10.19 23.34
C LEU A 163 11.23 -9.38 22.56
N LEU A 164 12.04 -8.57 23.25
CA LEU A 164 13.10 -7.78 22.62
C LEU A 164 14.09 -8.69 21.88
N ARG A 165 14.51 -9.80 22.50
CA ARG A 165 15.40 -10.78 21.88
C ARG A 165 14.76 -11.44 20.65
N ASP A 166 13.49 -11.85 20.71
CA ASP A 166 12.80 -12.52 19.61
C ASP A 166 12.54 -11.57 18.44
N TYR A 167 12.23 -10.31 18.75
CA TYR A 167 11.97 -9.29 17.73
C TYR A 167 13.22 -8.55 17.25
N SER A 168 14.33 -8.52 18.02
CA SER A 168 15.54 -7.78 17.63
C SER A 168 16.07 -8.22 16.26
N VAL A 169 16.06 -9.52 15.97
CA VAL A 169 16.50 -10.07 14.67
C VAL A 169 15.57 -9.61 13.53
N ARG A 170 14.26 -9.50 13.80
CA ARG A 170 13.27 -9.04 12.79
C ARG A 170 13.30 -7.53 12.60
N LEU A 171 13.69 -6.78 13.62
CA LEU A 171 13.80 -5.33 13.60
C LEU A 171 15.18 -4.85 13.12
N ASP A 172 16.14 -5.76 13.02
CA ASP A 172 17.44 -5.45 12.47
C ASP A 172 17.30 -5.08 10.98
N GLN A 173 17.54 -3.82 10.67
CA GLN A 173 17.52 -3.25 9.33
C GLN A 173 18.94 -2.99 8.80
N THR A 174 19.98 -3.53 9.46
CA THR A 174 21.37 -3.30 9.07
C THR A 174 21.63 -3.72 7.63
N ASP A 175 20.99 -4.81 7.18
CA ASP A 175 21.07 -5.33 5.82
C ASP A 175 19.97 -4.81 4.89
N ALA A 176 19.12 -3.86 5.33
CA ALA A 176 18.06 -3.28 4.52
C ALA A 176 18.63 -2.26 3.52
N VAL A 177 19.41 -2.74 2.55
CA VAL A 177 20.12 -1.92 1.57
C VAL A 177 19.36 -1.71 0.26
N ALA A 178 18.15 -2.26 0.11
CA ALA A 178 17.39 -2.25 -1.14
C ALA A 178 17.18 -0.83 -1.72
N ALA A 179 16.78 0.14 -0.88
CA ALA A 179 16.61 1.52 -1.31
C ALA A 179 17.95 2.15 -1.76
N ARG A 180 19.02 1.88 -1.02
CA ARG A 180 20.36 2.37 -1.39
C ARG A 180 20.85 1.75 -2.70
N GLN A 181 20.65 0.45 -2.90
CA GLN A 181 21.00 -0.25 -4.14
C GLN A 181 20.20 0.28 -5.33
N MET A 182 18.90 0.48 -5.17
CA MET A 182 18.06 1.08 -6.20
C MET A 182 18.56 2.46 -6.61
N TRP A 183 18.82 3.35 -5.64
CA TRP A 183 19.28 4.69 -5.93
C TRP A 183 20.72 4.72 -6.46
N ALA A 184 21.59 3.82 -6.03
CA ALA A 184 22.92 3.66 -6.63
C ALA A 184 22.84 3.24 -8.11
N ALA A 185 21.88 2.37 -8.48
CA ALA A 185 21.64 2.01 -9.85
C ALA A 185 21.08 3.18 -10.69
N ILE A 186 20.20 3.99 -10.12
CA ILE A 186 19.67 5.21 -10.75
C ILE A 186 20.80 6.26 -10.94
N GLU A 187 21.66 6.44 -9.94
CA GLU A 187 22.84 7.32 -10.03
C GLU A 187 23.80 6.85 -11.12
N ALA A 188 24.06 5.54 -11.22
CA ALA A 188 24.87 4.94 -12.25
C ALA A 188 24.27 5.04 -13.66
N ALA A 189 22.94 5.06 -13.77
CA ALA A 189 22.23 5.28 -15.01
C ALA A 189 22.30 6.74 -15.52
N ASP A 190 22.73 7.64 -14.67
CA ASP A 190 22.97 9.09 -14.92
C ASP A 190 21.86 9.78 -15.72
N PRO A 191 20.61 9.83 -15.21
CA PRO A 191 19.55 10.55 -15.90
C PRO A 191 19.92 12.03 -16.10
N PRO A 192 19.47 12.70 -17.18
CA PRO A 192 19.75 14.12 -17.43
C PRO A 192 19.49 15.01 -16.20
N ALA A 193 20.25 16.11 -16.06
CA ALA A 193 20.20 16.99 -14.88
C ALA A 193 18.81 17.59 -14.61
N GLU A 194 17.97 17.76 -15.62
CA GLU A 194 16.61 18.28 -15.54
C GLU A 194 15.54 17.20 -15.63
N ALA A 195 15.93 15.92 -15.53
CA ALA A 195 14.98 14.82 -15.63
C ALA A 195 13.94 14.83 -14.49
N ILE A 196 12.71 14.46 -14.85
CA ILE A 196 11.64 14.17 -13.91
C ILE A 196 11.64 12.67 -13.64
N LEU A 197 11.84 12.29 -12.37
CA LEU A 197 11.90 10.90 -11.90
C LEU A 197 10.60 10.58 -11.17
N ILE A 198 9.89 9.55 -11.60
CA ILE A 198 8.56 9.22 -11.07
C ILE A 198 8.56 7.83 -10.46
N SER A 199 8.00 7.71 -9.26
CA SER A 199 7.59 6.45 -8.65
C SER A 199 6.08 6.44 -8.37
N ASN A 200 5.51 5.25 -8.27
CA ASN A 200 4.16 5.06 -7.74
C ASN A 200 4.13 5.09 -6.20
N ASP A 201 5.28 5.11 -5.53
CA ASP A 201 5.42 5.07 -4.08
C ASP A 201 6.29 6.23 -3.59
N ARG A 202 5.75 6.99 -2.63
CA ARG A 202 6.46 8.05 -1.94
C ARG A 202 7.77 7.56 -1.33
N ASN A 203 7.76 6.38 -0.69
CA ASN A 203 8.92 5.84 0.02
C ASN A 203 10.09 5.51 -0.92
N GLU A 204 9.80 5.25 -2.18
CA GLU A 204 10.83 5.00 -3.19
C GLU A 204 11.45 6.29 -3.74
N ILE A 205 10.70 7.41 -3.74
CA ILE A 205 11.17 8.69 -4.27
C ILE A 205 11.80 9.61 -3.20
N VAL A 206 11.37 9.49 -1.94
CA VAL A 206 11.88 10.32 -0.84
C VAL A 206 13.41 10.25 -0.69
N PRO A 207 14.12 9.13 -0.89
CA PRO A 207 15.57 9.10 -0.85
C PRO A 207 16.25 10.07 -1.84
N LEU A 208 15.60 10.45 -2.95
CA LEU A 208 16.14 11.47 -3.86
C LEU A 208 16.37 12.79 -3.15
N PHE A 209 15.44 13.22 -2.30
CA PHE A 209 15.55 14.47 -1.55
C PHE A 209 16.72 14.42 -0.54
N TYR A 210 16.95 13.26 0.08
CA TYR A 210 18.11 13.05 0.93
C TYR A 210 19.42 13.13 0.13
N LEU A 211 19.49 12.44 -1.02
CA LEU A 211 20.65 12.47 -1.90
C LEU A 211 20.97 13.90 -2.37
N GLN A 212 19.95 14.68 -2.69
CA GLN A 212 20.11 16.07 -3.12
C GLN A 212 20.54 17.00 -1.98
N ALA A 213 19.82 16.95 -0.83
CA ALA A 213 19.99 17.89 0.25
C ALA A 213 21.22 17.59 1.12
N VAL A 214 21.58 16.32 1.28
CA VAL A 214 22.64 15.87 2.20
C VAL A 214 23.91 15.44 1.45
N GLU A 215 23.77 14.65 0.38
CA GLU A 215 24.91 14.12 -0.35
C GLU A 215 25.31 14.97 -1.57
N GLY A 216 24.52 15.95 -1.96
CA GLY A 216 24.77 16.80 -3.14
C GLY A 216 24.73 16.06 -4.47
N LYS A 217 24.04 14.90 -4.52
CA LYS A 217 23.92 14.05 -5.69
C LYS A 217 22.60 14.25 -6.42
N LEU A 218 22.53 13.87 -7.70
CA LEU A 218 21.34 13.98 -8.54
C LEU A 218 20.65 15.36 -8.49
N LEU A 219 21.45 16.42 -8.33
CA LEU A 219 20.96 17.79 -8.27
C LEU A 219 20.24 18.16 -9.57
N GLY A 220 19.17 18.96 -9.45
CA GLY A 220 18.35 19.43 -10.56
C GLY A 220 17.28 18.45 -11.05
N ARG A 221 17.35 17.15 -10.67
CA ARG A 221 16.30 16.18 -10.97
C ARG A 221 15.09 16.43 -10.09
N THR A 222 13.90 16.24 -10.63
CA THR A 222 12.64 16.43 -9.91
C THR A 222 12.02 15.07 -9.58
N GLY A 223 11.71 14.81 -8.32
CA GLY A 223 11.00 13.60 -7.89
C GLY A 223 9.50 13.83 -7.80
N LEU A 224 8.69 12.96 -8.43
CA LEU A 224 7.23 13.00 -8.37
C LEU A 224 6.66 11.63 -7.96
N PHE A 225 5.50 11.65 -7.29
CA PHE A 225 4.75 10.47 -6.89
C PHE A 225 3.26 10.81 -6.70
N PRO A 226 2.36 9.84 -6.78
CA PRO A 226 0.94 10.06 -6.52
C PRO A 226 0.69 10.61 -5.12
N LEU A 227 -0.33 11.48 -5.01
CA LEU A 227 -0.73 12.14 -3.77
C LEU A 227 0.34 13.04 -3.11
N MET A 228 1.37 13.45 -3.87
CA MET A 228 2.34 14.42 -3.34
C MET A 228 1.73 15.81 -3.10
N GLN A 229 0.65 16.12 -3.80
CA GLN A 229 -0.17 17.30 -3.62
C GLN A 229 -1.65 16.92 -3.73
N PRO A 230 -2.55 17.56 -3.00
CA PRO A 230 -3.98 17.35 -3.16
C PRO A 230 -4.44 17.79 -4.56
N GLY A 231 -5.39 17.06 -5.12
CA GLY A 231 -6.01 17.39 -6.40
C GLY A 231 -5.81 16.36 -7.50
N PRO A 232 -6.48 16.52 -8.63
CA PRO A 232 -6.55 15.53 -9.70
C PRO A 232 -5.22 15.30 -10.42
N ALA A 233 -4.30 16.28 -10.40
CA ALA A 233 -3.00 16.21 -11.08
C ALA A 233 -2.08 15.10 -10.55
N PHE A 234 -2.26 14.72 -9.30
CA PHE A 234 -1.47 13.68 -8.62
C PHE A 234 -2.35 12.60 -7.98
N ALA A 235 -3.59 12.44 -8.45
CA ALA A 235 -4.54 11.49 -7.85
C ALA A 235 -4.06 10.02 -7.95
N ASP A 236 -3.37 9.68 -9.02
CA ASP A 236 -2.83 8.36 -9.31
C ASP A 236 -1.54 8.46 -10.14
N ILE A 237 -0.91 7.32 -10.42
CA ILE A 237 0.35 7.29 -11.19
C ILE A 237 0.14 7.78 -12.63
N GLY A 238 -0.99 7.46 -13.26
CA GLY A 238 -1.32 7.91 -14.61
C GLY A 238 -1.44 9.43 -14.70
N ALA A 239 -2.16 10.04 -13.73
CA ALA A 239 -2.29 11.49 -13.62
C ALA A 239 -0.94 12.17 -13.33
N THR A 240 -0.12 11.56 -12.46
CA THR A 240 1.22 12.07 -12.12
C THR A 240 2.13 12.11 -13.35
N VAL A 241 2.17 11.05 -14.13
CA VAL A 241 2.97 10.99 -15.37
C VAL A 241 2.44 11.97 -16.42
N GLU A 242 1.13 12.04 -16.58
CA GLU A 242 0.51 12.99 -17.52
C GLU A 242 0.82 14.45 -17.14
N THR A 243 0.74 14.77 -15.85
CA THR A 243 1.11 16.10 -15.33
C THR A 243 2.57 16.41 -15.59
N ALA A 244 3.48 15.44 -15.40
CA ALA A 244 4.89 15.59 -15.70
C ALA A 244 5.13 15.89 -17.20
N LEU A 245 4.46 15.18 -18.09
CA LEU A 245 4.57 15.42 -19.54
C LEU A 245 4.02 16.78 -19.96
N GLN A 246 2.90 17.22 -19.38
CA GLN A 246 2.25 18.49 -19.74
C GLN A 246 2.96 19.71 -19.15
N GLN A 247 3.40 19.62 -17.89
CA GLN A 247 3.95 20.77 -17.15
C GLN A 247 5.48 20.75 -17.07
N GLY A 248 6.13 19.67 -17.47
CA GLY A 248 7.58 19.52 -17.43
C GLY A 248 8.33 20.33 -18.48
N ALA A 249 7.63 21.12 -19.31
CA ALA A 249 8.26 22.02 -20.30
C ALA A 249 9.29 21.32 -21.22
N GLY A 250 9.02 20.09 -21.61
CA GLY A 250 9.92 19.29 -22.48
C GLY A 250 11.05 18.58 -21.74
N GLN A 251 11.06 18.61 -20.40
CA GLN A 251 12.00 17.84 -19.59
C GLN A 251 11.78 16.34 -19.82
N PRO A 252 12.87 15.53 -19.88
CA PRO A 252 12.73 14.09 -20.04
C PRO A 252 12.11 13.47 -18.78
N VAL A 253 11.13 12.60 -18.99
CA VAL A 253 10.36 11.94 -17.91
C VAL A 253 10.77 10.47 -17.85
N TYR A 254 11.11 10.01 -16.65
CA TYR A 254 11.49 8.63 -16.38
C TYR A 254 10.70 8.05 -15.22
N LEU A 255 10.28 6.80 -15.35
CA LEU A 255 9.91 5.95 -14.23
C LEU A 255 11.19 5.39 -13.63
N ILE A 256 11.31 5.40 -12.30
CA ILE A 256 12.53 4.90 -11.61
C ILE A 256 12.63 3.37 -11.60
N LYS A 257 11.60 2.69 -12.07
CA LYS A 257 11.52 1.24 -12.22
C LYS A 257 10.48 0.88 -13.28
N PRO A 258 10.51 -0.34 -13.85
CA PRO A 258 9.41 -0.84 -14.67
C PRO A 258 8.07 -0.84 -13.90
N MET A 259 7.03 -0.34 -14.54
CA MET A 259 5.66 -0.30 -14.00
C MET A 259 4.69 -0.91 -15.02
N PRO A 260 4.62 -2.26 -15.08
CA PRO A 260 3.77 -2.96 -16.05
C PRO A 260 2.32 -2.52 -15.97
N GLY A 261 1.74 -2.23 -17.13
CA GLY A 261 0.37 -1.72 -17.29
C GLY A 261 0.31 -0.23 -17.67
N LEU A 262 1.32 0.57 -17.34
CA LEU A 262 1.37 1.97 -17.76
C LEU A 262 1.57 2.12 -19.28
N GLU A 263 2.08 1.11 -19.97
CA GLU A 263 2.18 1.05 -21.43
C GLU A 263 0.80 1.11 -22.12
N THR A 264 -0.26 0.86 -21.41
CA THR A 264 -1.63 1.05 -21.92
C THR A 264 -1.94 2.53 -22.17
N LYS A 265 -1.42 3.42 -21.35
CA LYS A 265 -1.64 4.88 -21.46
C LYS A 265 -0.47 5.61 -22.11
N PHE A 266 0.77 5.16 -21.86
CA PHE A 266 1.98 5.87 -22.26
C PHE A 266 2.88 4.99 -23.15
N GLN A 267 3.57 5.62 -24.08
CA GLN A 267 4.66 4.99 -24.78
C GLN A 267 5.90 4.96 -23.89
N LEU A 268 6.34 3.76 -23.56
CA LEU A 268 7.46 3.50 -22.67
C LEU A 268 8.62 2.89 -23.43
N THR A 269 9.84 3.38 -23.20
CA THR A 269 11.07 2.84 -23.76
C THR A 269 12.05 2.52 -22.64
N VAL A 270 12.61 1.32 -22.67
CA VAL A 270 13.64 0.92 -21.71
C VAL A 270 14.88 1.79 -21.95
N ALA A 271 15.24 2.58 -20.94
CA ALA A 271 16.48 3.34 -20.92
C ALA A 271 17.60 2.52 -20.24
N THR A 272 18.64 3.16 -19.70
CA THR A 272 19.61 2.45 -18.86
C THR A 272 18.90 1.94 -17.60
N PRO A 273 18.85 0.61 -17.35
CA PRO A 273 18.17 0.06 -16.18
C PRO A 273 18.68 0.67 -14.88
N PRO A 274 17.76 0.96 -13.91
CA PRO A 274 16.37 0.54 -13.86
C PRO A 274 15.37 1.51 -14.51
N LEU A 275 15.83 2.56 -15.19
CA LEU A 275 15.01 3.64 -15.72
C LEU A 275 14.19 3.21 -16.94
N VAL A 276 12.94 3.70 -16.99
CA VAL A 276 12.07 3.57 -18.16
C VAL A 276 11.64 4.98 -18.59
N GLN A 277 12.00 5.37 -19.81
CA GLN A 277 11.64 6.68 -20.35
C GLN A 277 10.18 6.68 -20.80
N VAL A 278 9.49 7.78 -20.50
CA VAL A 278 8.13 8.04 -20.96
C VAL A 278 8.19 9.02 -22.12
N GLU A 279 7.79 8.58 -23.31
CA GLU A 279 7.88 9.38 -24.54
C GLU A 279 6.60 10.17 -24.84
N GLY A 280 5.50 9.90 -24.13
CA GLY A 280 4.19 10.54 -24.31
C GLY A 280 3.05 9.51 -24.34
N PRO A 281 1.87 9.86 -24.87
CA PRO A 281 0.72 8.97 -24.91
C PRO A 281 0.96 7.76 -25.82
N ALA A 282 0.44 6.58 -25.45
CA ALA A 282 0.55 5.35 -26.25
C ALA A 282 -0.30 5.43 -27.53
N ALA A 283 -1.47 6.02 -27.47
CA ALA A 283 -2.39 6.16 -28.60
C ALA A 283 -2.02 7.37 -29.47
N ARG A 284 -0.88 7.28 -30.18
CA ARG A 284 -0.40 8.34 -31.08
C ARG A 284 -0.97 8.26 -32.49
N GLN A 285 -1.31 7.05 -32.93
CA GLN A 285 -1.83 6.79 -34.28
C GLN A 285 -3.21 6.16 -34.18
N PRO A 286 -4.07 6.38 -35.18
CA PRO A 286 -5.32 5.66 -35.30
C PRO A 286 -5.07 4.16 -35.53
N PRO A 287 -6.02 3.28 -35.15
CA PRO A 287 -5.91 1.85 -35.44
C PRO A 287 -5.90 1.58 -36.95
N ALA A 288 -5.18 0.55 -37.37
CA ALA A 288 -5.13 0.12 -38.79
C ALA A 288 -6.51 -0.40 -39.27
N GLN A 289 -7.27 -1.02 -38.36
CA GLN A 289 -8.63 -1.48 -38.60
C GLN A 289 -9.58 -0.68 -37.71
N GLU A 290 -10.28 0.29 -38.30
CA GLU A 290 -11.28 1.08 -37.60
C GLU A 290 -12.57 0.29 -37.39
N VAL A 291 -13.11 0.34 -36.16
CA VAL A 291 -14.34 -0.40 -35.76
C VAL A 291 -15.40 0.55 -35.21
N ASP A 292 -15.03 1.45 -34.35
CA ASP A 292 -15.88 2.44 -33.67
C ASP A 292 -17.14 1.83 -32.99
N ALA A 293 -16.99 0.72 -32.28
CA ALA A 293 -18.06 -0.01 -31.63
C ALA A 293 -18.25 0.39 -30.16
N PRO A 294 -19.49 0.61 -29.68
CA PRO A 294 -19.75 0.82 -28.26
C PRO A 294 -19.53 -0.47 -27.48
N PHE A 295 -18.92 -0.34 -26.27
CA PHE A 295 -18.63 -1.47 -25.39
C PHE A 295 -18.86 -1.08 -23.92
N GLY A 296 -20.10 -0.97 -23.51
CA GLY A 296 -20.47 -0.46 -22.19
C GLY A 296 -19.93 0.95 -21.94
N PRO A 297 -19.16 1.20 -20.87
CA PRO A 297 -18.54 2.50 -20.58
C PRO A 297 -17.31 2.82 -21.47
N LEU A 298 -16.95 1.90 -22.37
CA LEU A 298 -15.87 2.03 -23.31
C LEU A 298 -16.40 2.09 -24.75
N ARG A 299 -15.52 2.49 -25.67
CA ARG A 299 -15.70 2.37 -27.10
C ARG A 299 -14.44 1.74 -27.69
N LEU A 300 -14.57 0.66 -28.44
CA LEU A 300 -13.49 0.09 -29.22
C LEU A 300 -13.33 0.92 -30.50
N LEU A 301 -12.29 1.72 -30.58
CA LEU A 301 -12.00 2.54 -31.77
C LEU A 301 -11.56 1.68 -32.94
N GLY A 302 -10.86 0.60 -32.66
CA GLY A 302 -10.37 -0.33 -33.65
C GLY A 302 -9.23 -1.20 -33.09
N TYR A 303 -8.55 -1.88 -33.99
CA TYR A 303 -7.45 -2.75 -33.62
C TYR A 303 -6.35 -2.77 -34.71
N ASP A 304 -5.13 -3.09 -34.26
CA ASP A 304 -4.05 -3.51 -35.16
C ASP A 304 -3.81 -5.00 -34.95
N TRP A 305 -3.40 -5.70 -35.98
CA TRP A 305 -2.96 -7.07 -35.84
C TRP A 305 -1.79 -7.38 -36.76
N GLN A 306 -0.86 -8.17 -36.23
CA GLN A 306 0.34 -8.57 -36.96
C GLN A 306 0.67 -10.03 -36.62
N VAL A 307 0.93 -10.81 -37.66
CA VAL A 307 1.44 -12.17 -37.51
C VAL A 307 2.95 -12.12 -37.48
N LEU A 308 3.52 -12.59 -36.36
CA LEU A 308 4.93 -12.83 -36.17
C LEU A 308 5.14 -14.35 -36.28
N THR A 309 6.17 -14.88 -36.77
CA THR A 309 6.48 -16.31 -37.06
C THR A 309 5.48 -17.36 -36.46
N ASP A 310 5.34 -17.40 -35.14
CA ASP A 310 4.50 -18.34 -34.36
C ASP A 310 3.55 -17.65 -33.38
N THR A 311 3.51 -16.33 -33.40
CA THR A 311 2.69 -15.52 -32.52
C THR A 311 1.92 -14.47 -33.31
N VAL A 312 0.79 -14.06 -32.76
CA VAL A 312 0.00 -12.91 -33.24
C VAL A 312 0.06 -11.84 -32.17
N GLU A 313 0.37 -10.63 -32.57
CA GLU A 313 0.17 -9.44 -31.75
C GLU A 313 -1.12 -8.75 -32.19
N ILE A 314 -2.02 -8.52 -31.21
CA ILE A 314 -3.24 -7.75 -31.38
C ILE A 314 -3.15 -6.54 -30.47
N VAL A 315 -3.40 -5.36 -31.03
CA VAL A 315 -3.41 -4.10 -30.31
C VAL A 315 -4.81 -3.52 -30.37
N LEU A 316 -5.50 -3.45 -29.23
CA LEU A 316 -6.83 -2.87 -29.10
C LEU A 316 -6.70 -1.38 -28.78
N HIS A 317 -7.49 -0.54 -29.47
CA HIS A 317 -7.54 0.90 -29.23
C HIS A 317 -8.86 1.25 -28.57
N TRP A 318 -8.81 1.66 -27.32
CA TRP A 318 -9.96 2.01 -26.51
C TRP A 318 -10.13 3.52 -26.35
N SER A 319 -11.38 3.96 -26.29
CA SER A 319 -11.76 5.27 -25.77
C SER A 319 -12.65 5.08 -24.54
N VAL A 320 -12.34 5.78 -23.47
CA VAL A 320 -13.14 5.76 -22.25
C VAL A 320 -14.26 6.78 -22.36
N VAL A 321 -15.51 6.34 -22.26
CA VAL A 321 -16.70 7.20 -22.32
C VAL A 321 -17.15 7.56 -20.91
N ASP A 322 -17.29 6.54 -20.04
CA ASP A 322 -17.69 6.69 -18.65
C ASP A 322 -16.69 5.96 -17.72
N PRO A 323 -16.62 6.32 -16.44
CA PRO A 323 -15.76 5.62 -15.48
C PRO A 323 -16.14 4.15 -15.36
N LEU A 324 -15.12 3.27 -15.24
CA LEU A 324 -15.36 1.86 -14.98
C LEU A 324 -15.52 1.64 -13.47
N PRO A 325 -16.53 0.88 -13.02
CA PRO A 325 -16.83 0.71 -11.60
C PRO A 325 -15.87 -0.24 -10.87
N ALA A 326 -15.02 -0.98 -11.61
CA ALA A 326 -14.14 -2.01 -11.05
C ALA A 326 -12.98 -2.32 -12.00
N ASP A 327 -12.11 -3.24 -11.56
CA ASP A 327 -11.04 -3.79 -12.40
C ASP A 327 -11.55 -4.96 -13.22
N TYR A 328 -11.28 -4.91 -14.52
CA TYR A 328 -11.72 -5.90 -15.50
C TYR A 328 -10.51 -6.62 -16.11
N THR A 329 -10.77 -7.83 -16.59
CA THR A 329 -9.86 -8.62 -17.42
C THR A 329 -10.38 -8.61 -18.84
N THR A 330 -9.51 -8.24 -19.80
CA THR A 330 -9.83 -8.36 -21.23
C THR A 330 -9.55 -9.77 -21.68
N THR A 331 -10.49 -10.36 -22.43
CA THR A 331 -10.31 -11.60 -23.16
C THR A 331 -10.26 -11.32 -24.66
N VAL A 332 -9.23 -11.83 -25.30
CA VAL A 332 -9.06 -11.82 -26.76
C VAL A 332 -9.01 -13.26 -27.23
N GLN A 333 -9.93 -13.65 -28.10
CA GLN A 333 -10.00 -15.00 -28.62
C GLN A 333 -9.97 -14.99 -30.14
N LEU A 334 -9.21 -15.91 -30.70
CA LEU A 334 -9.09 -16.09 -32.17
C LEU A 334 -9.79 -17.36 -32.60
N PHE A 335 -10.52 -17.28 -33.71
CA PHE A 335 -11.24 -18.39 -34.29
C PHE A 335 -10.84 -18.59 -35.77
N ASP A 336 -10.81 -19.84 -36.20
CA ASP A 336 -10.64 -20.23 -37.62
C ASP A 336 -11.93 -20.09 -38.41
N ALA A 337 -11.87 -20.34 -39.71
CA ALA A 337 -13.05 -20.28 -40.61
C ALA A 337 -14.17 -21.27 -40.23
N PRO A 338 -13.87 -22.52 -39.76
CA PRO A 338 -14.89 -23.42 -39.23
C PRO A 338 -15.50 -22.97 -37.89
N GLY A 339 -14.92 -21.97 -37.20
CA GLY A 339 -15.41 -21.47 -35.91
C GLY A 339 -14.75 -22.13 -34.68
N ASN A 340 -13.66 -22.86 -34.84
CA ASN A 340 -12.92 -23.39 -33.69
C ASN A 340 -12.04 -22.32 -33.10
N LYS A 341 -11.97 -22.25 -31.77
CA LYS A 341 -11.07 -21.36 -31.06
C LYS A 341 -9.63 -21.87 -31.21
N VAL A 342 -8.76 -21.06 -31.79
CA VAL A 342 -7.35 -21.39 -32.06
C VAL A 342 -6.39 -20.79 -31.05
N ALA A 343 -6.73 -19.63 -30.45
CA ALA A 343 -5.91 -19.02 -29.41
C ALA A 343 -6.75 -18.13 -28.49
N GLN A 344 -6.25 -17.86 -27.30
CA GLN A 344 -6.88 -16.97 -26.32
C GLN A 344 -5.81 -16.29 -25.46
N SER A 345 -6.04 -15.03 -25.13
CA SER A 345 -5.28 -14.24 -24.14
C SER A 345 -6.25 -13.55 -23.20
N ASP A 346 -6.08 -13.80 -21.91
CA ASP A 346 -6.81 -13.12 -20.82
C ASP A 346 -5.81 -12.35 -19.98
N GLN A 347 -5.95 -11.04 -19.90
CA GLN A 347 -5.08 -10.20 -19.10
C GLN A 347 -5.81 -8.96 -18.55
N PRO A 348 -5.45 -8.47 -17.35
CA PRO A 348 -5.96 -7.19 -16.85
C PRO A 348 -5.30 -6.05 -17.63
N PRO A 349 -6.05 -5.27 -18.42
CA PRO A 349 -5.50 -4.12 -19.13
C PRO A 349 -5.02 -3.07 -18.12
N GLY A 350 -3.86 -2.46 -18.39
CA GLY A 350 -3.23 -1.52 -17.46
C GLY A 350 -2.57 -2.19 -16.25
N GLY A 351 -2.68 -3.52 -16.12
CA GLY A 351 -1.97 -4.31 -15.12
C GLY A 351 -2.17 -3.81 -13.68
N ARG A 352 -1.11 -3.92 -12.88
CA ARG A 352 -1.14 -3.51 -11.46
C ARG A 352 -1.11 -1.98 -11.29
N TYR A 353 -0.47 -1.26 -12.21
CA TYR A 353 -0.18 0.16 -11.98
C TYR A 353 -1.24 1.10 -12.58
N TYR A 354 -1.96 0.65 -13.61
CA TYR A 354 -3.02 1.46 -14.21
C TYR A 354 -4.27 0.62 -14.51
N PRO A 355 -4.86 -0.07 -13.50
CA PRO A 355 -6.04 -0.91 -13.68
C PRO A 355 -7.22 -0.11 -14.23
N THR A 356 -8.21 -0.80 -14.79
CA THR A 356 -9.36 -0.18 -15.48
C THR A 356 -10.17 0.77 -14.59
N SER A 357 -10.20 0.56 -13.27
CA SER A 357 -10.85 1.47 -12.31
C SER A 357 -10.21 2.88 -12.24
N LEU A 358 -8.97 3.05 -12.73
CA LEU A 358 -8.28 4.34 -12.82
C LEU A 358 -8.48 5.04 -14.17
N TRP A 359 -9.10 4.38 -15.15
CA TRP A 359 -9.32 4.94 -16.46
C TRP A 359 -10.33 6.09 -16.41
N LYS A 360 -10.04 7.20 -17.10
CA LYS A 360 -10.84 8.42 -17.01
C LYS A 360 -11.55 8.72 -18.33
N PRO A 361 -12.78 9.26 -18.27
CA PRO A 361 -13.49 9.68 -19.47
C PRO A 361 -12.62 10.61 -20.34
N GLY A 362 -12.66 10.37 -21.65
CA GLY A 362 -11.87 11.09 -22.64
C GLY A 362 -10.49 10.51 -22.92
N GLU A 363 -10.00 9.55 -22.13
CA GLU A 363 -8.72 8.87 -22.40
C GLU A 363 -8.81 7.97 -23.62
N ARG A 364 -7.69 7.93 -24.37
CA ARG A 364 -7.43 6.96 -25.43
C ARG A 364 -6.32 6.04 -24.98
N LEU A 365 -6.60 4.74 -24.96
CA LEU A 365 -5.74 3.73 -24.38
C LEU A 365 -5.45 2.64 -25.41
N VAL A 366 -4.30 2.00 -25.26
CA VAL A 366 -3.82 0.97 -26.18
C VAL A 366 -3.49 -0.28 -25.38
N GLU A 367 -4.11 -1.40 -25.73
CA GLU A 367 -3.88 -2.67 -25.04
C GLU A 367 -3.29 -3.69 -26.00
N ARG A 368 -2.21 -4.36 -25.61
CA ARG A 368 -1.47 -5.31 -26.44
C ARG A 368 -1.66 -6.73 -25.94
N HIS A 369 -2.07 -7.63 -26.85
CA HIS A 369 -2.18 -9.07 -26.61
C HIS A 369 -1.22 -9.82 -27.53
N ARG A 370 -0.48 -10.77 -26.95
CA ARG A 370 0.34 -11.72 -27.72
C ARG A 370 -0.22 -13.12 -27.54
N LEU A 371 -0.55 -13.75 -28.67
CA LEU A 371 -1.17 -15.07 -28.69
C LEU A 371 -0.27 -16.01 -29.52
N THR A 372 0.06 -17.16 -28.96
CA THR A 372 0.77 -18.21 -29.69
C THR A 372 -0.25 -18.95 -30.55
N LEU A 373 0.05 -19.07 -31.85
CA LEU A 373 -0.80 -19.82 -32.78
C LEU A 373 -0.27 -21.26 -32.92
N PRO A 374 -1.18 -22.26 -32.95
CA PRO A 374 -0.82 -23.58 -33.42
C PRO A 374 -0.31 -23.53 -34.87
N ALA A 375 0.61 -24.44 -35.22
CA ALA A 375 1.13 -24.54 -36.59
C ALA A 375 -0.01 -24.65 -37.60
N GLU A 376 0.12 -23.93 -38.73
CA GLU A 376 -0.87 -23.89 -39.83
C GLU A 376 -2.24 -23.28 -39.50
N SER A 377 -2.43 -22.71 -38.29
CA SER A 377 -3.67 -22.03 -37.93
C SER A 377 -3.81 -20.70 -38.67
N GLN A 378 -4.99 -20.49 -39.28
CA GLN A 378 -5.34 -19.23 -39.95
C GLN A 378 -6.57 -18.63 -39.27
N PRO A 379 -6.41 -17.74 -38.28
CA PRO A 379 -7.54 -17.10 -37.66
C PRO A 379 -8.23 -16.14 -38.66
N THR A 380 -9.54 -16.18 -38.68
CA THR A 380 -10.39 -15.31 -39.50
C THR A 380 -11.27 -14.41 -38.69
N LYS A 381 -11.45 -14.72 -37.39
CA LYS A 381 -12.30 -13.95 -36.47
C LYS A 381 -11.60 -13.65 -35.17
N LEU A 382 -11.86 -12.46 -34.66
CA LEU A 382 -11.43 -11.96 -33.37
C LEU A 382 -12.64 -11.70 -32.48
N LEU A 383 -12.68 -12.29 -31.30
CA LEU A 383 -13.65 -11.95 -30.26
C LEU A 383 -12.96 -11.16 -29.17
N VAL A 384 -13.53 -10.02 -28.81
CA VAL A 384 -13.06 -9.14 -27.74
C VAL A 384 -14.14 -9.03 -26.67
N GLY A 385 -13.78 -9.33 -25.43
CA GLY A 385 -14.66 -9.21 -24.28
C GLY A 385 -13.91 -8.68 -23.06
N MET A 386 -14.64 -8.17 -22.08
CA MET A 386 -14.12 -7.85 -20.75
C MET A 386 -15.03 -8.44 -19.68
N TYR A 387 -14.42 -8.96 -18.62
CA TYR A 387 -15.17 -9.56 -17.51
C TYR A 387 -14.51 -9.25 -16.15
N GLN A 388 -15.28 -9.39 -15.09
CA GLN A 388 -14.83 -9.17 -13.71
C GLN A 388 -14.97 -10.44 -12.87
N GLY A 389 -13.96 -10.67 -12.03
CA GLY A 389 -13.97 -11.66 -10.95
C GLY A 389 -14.07 -13.11 -11.43
N ALA A 390 -14.11 -14.03 -10.46
CA ALA A 390 -14.17 -15.47 -10.70
C ALA A 390 -15.52 -15.92 -11.34
N ALA A 391 -16.57 -15.11 -11.21
CA ALA A 391 -17.86 -15.37 -11.83
C ALA A 391 -17.90 -14.99 -13.33
N LEU A 392 -16.82 -14.42 -13.88
CA LEU A 392 -16.70 -13.97 -15.26
C LEU A 392 -17.84 -13.03 -15.68
N THR A 393 -18.26 -12.13 -14.79
CA THR A 393 -19.36 -11.20 -15.06
C THR A 393 -18.93 -10.23 -16.18
N PRO A 394 -19.59 -10.24 -17.35
CA PRO A 394 -19.17 -9.43 -18.48
C PRO A 394 -19.45 -7.94 -18.23
N LEU A 395 -18.56 -7.08 -18.75
CA LEU A 395 -18.77 -5.62 -18.77
C LEU A 395 -19.84 -5.24 -19.80
N ALA A 396 -19.80 -5.88 -20.95
CA ALA A 396 -20.71 -5.69 -22.07
C ALA A 396 -20.76 -6.98 -22.92
N PRO A 397 -21.69 -7.12 -23.87
CA PRO A 397 -21.62 -8.18 -24.85
C PRO A 397 -20.30 -8.17 -25.61
N SER A 398 -19.69 -9.34 -25.82
CA SER A 398 -18.44 -9.45 -26.58
C SER A 398 -18.61 -8.96 -28.02
N LEU A 399 -17.58 -8.34 -28.55
CA LEU A 399 -17.50 -7.90 -29.94
C LEU A 399 -16.86 -9.01 -30.79
N GLU A 400 -17.54 -9.38 -31.88
CA GLU A 400 -17.01 -10.26 -32.91
C GLU A 400 -16.57 -9.42 -34.11
N LEU A 401 -15.30 -9.57 -34.50
CA LEU A 401 -14.65 -8.81 -35.55
C LEU A 401 -14.07 -9.77 -36.60
N GLU A 402 -14.17 -9.43 -37.86
CA GLU A 402 -13.51 -10.18 -38.92
C GLU A 402 -12.05 -9.75 -39.03
N LEU A 403 -11.13 -10.71 -39.12
CA LEU A 403 -9.72 -10.42 -39.32
C LEU A 403 -9.42 -10.32 -40.84
N PRO A 404 -8.72 -9.25 -41.28
CA PRO A 404 -8.24 -9.20 -42.65
C PRO A 404 -7.20 -10.30 -42.90
N PRO A 405 -6.97 -10.70 -44.16
CA PRO A 405 -5.88 -11.62 -44.49
C PRO A 405 -4.56 -11.15 -43.86
N ALA A 406 -3.77 -12.11 -43.34
CA ALA A 406 -2.44 -11.81 -42.86
C ALA A 406 -1.57 -11.26 -43.99
N VAL A 407 -0.98 -10.08 -43.82
CA VAL A 407 -0.05 -9.45 -44.77
C VAL A 407 1.36 -9.88 -44.47
#